data_5190dacad820731ef84002d6e3f0115e
#
_entry.id   5190dacad820731ef84002d6e3f0115e
#
_cell.length_a   1.000
_cell.length_b   1.000
_cell.length_c   1.000
_cell.angle_alpha   90.00
_cell.angle_beta   90.00
_cell.angle_gamma   90.00
#
_symmetry.space_group_name_H-M   'P 1'
#
loop_
_entity.id
_entity.type
_entity.pdbx_description
1 polymer ?
#
loop_
_entity_poly.entity_id
_entity_poly.type
_entity_poly.pdbx_seq_one_letter_code
_entity_poly.pdbx_strand_id
1 'polypeptide(L)'
;QEAKLQQMRFVNDASHELRTPIAVIQGYVNMLDRWGKDDPDVLAESIASLKAESEHMQELVEQLLFLARGDAGRTVLRRAHTNLAALVGEVCEESQMIDAGHTYRLAFDAALISDPRCDASVDVALVKQALRVIVQNAAKYSDAGTPISFGVAPDAGAGTIDISVEDEGIGMNQESAAHAFERFY
;
A
#
# COMPACT_ATOMS: atom_id res chain seq x y z
N GLN A 1 7.09 -30.11 4.59
CA GLN A 1 6.77 -29.66 5.97
C GLN A 1 6.78 -28.14 6.09
N GLU A 2 7.73 -27.44 5.49
CA GLU A 2 7.83 -25.96 5.51
C GLU A 2 6.62 -25.26 4.91
N ALA A 3 6.13 -25.68 3.74
CA ALA A 3 4.97 -25.08 3.10
C ALA A 3 3.69 -25.16 3.97
N LYS A 4 3.52 -26.28 4.70
CA LYS A 4 2.38 -26.43 5.61
C LYS A 4 2.49 -25.53 6.84
N LEU A 5 3.70 -25.34 7.35
CA LEU A 5 3.97 -24.42 8.46
C LEU A 5 3.75 -22.96 8.04
N GLN A 6 4.19 -22.57 6.86
CA GLN A 6 3.94 -21.24 6.29
C GLN A 6 2.45 -20.98 6.11
N GLN A 7 1.70 -21.96 5.57
CA GLN A 7 0.26 -21.84 5.40
C GLN A 7 -0.47 -21.72 6.75
N MET A 8 -0.05 -22.45 7.78
CA MET A 8 -0.64 -22.34 9.12
C MET A 8 -0.35 -20.98 9.76
N ARG A 9 0.88 -20.46 9.63
CA ARG A 9 1.23 -19.12 10.09
C ARG A 9 0.37 -18.08 9.38
N PHE A 10 0.32 -18.10 8.05
CA PHE A 10 -0.52 -17.20 7.26
C PHE A 10 -1.98 -17.16 7.72
N VAL A 11 -2.61 -18.32 7.96
CA VAL A 11 -4.01 -18.36 8.42
C VAL A 11 -4.15 -17.81 9.84
N ASN A 12 -3.18 -18.08 10.71
CA ASN A 12 -3.20 -17.58 12.08
C ASN A 12 -3.05 -16.05 12.12
N ASP A 13 -2.08 -15.53 11.39
CA ASP A 13 -1.79 -14.09 11.32
C ASP A 13 -2.95 -13.33 10.66
N ALA A 14 -3.48 -13.83 9.55
CA ALA A 14 -4.69 -13.30 8.92
C ALA A 14 -5.89 -13.26 9.89
N SER A 15 -6.05 -14.30 10.73
CA SER A 15 -7.12 -14.37 11.71
C SER A 15 -6.94 -13.34 12.83
N HIS A 16 -5.70 -13.05 13.22
CA HIS A 16 -5.39 -12.02 14.22
C HIS A 16 -5.65 -10.63 13.66
N GLU A 17 -5.16 -10.34 12.43
CA GLU A 17 -5.34 -9.05 11.77
C GLU A 17 -6.82 -8.73 11.47
N LEU A 18 -7.63 -9.73 11.15
CA LEU A 18 -9.07 -9.54 10.94
C LEU A 18 -9.86 -9.39 12.25
N ARG A 19 -9.38 -9.94 13.37
CA ARG A 19 -10.12 -9.89 14.64
C ARG A 19 -10.19 -8.48 15.21
N THR A 20 -9.13 -7.68 15.08
CA THR A 20 -9.06 -6.32 15.58
C THR A 20 -10.12 -5.41 14.95
N PRO A 21 -10.20 -5.25 13.62
CA PRO A 21 -11.21 -4.44 12.97
C PRO A 21 -12.64 -4.93 13.25
N ILE A 22 -12.85 -6.23 13.30
CA ILE A 22 -14.16 -6.80 13.66
C ILE A 22 -14.57 -6.38 15.08
N ALA A 23 -13.64 -6.39 16.04
CA ALA A 23 -13.92 -5.97 17.42
C ALA A 23 -14.26 -4.47 17.49
N VAL A 24 -13.58 -3.62 16.70
CA VAL A 24 -13.86 -2.18 16.59
C VAL A 24 -15.28 -1.96 16.03
N ILE A 25 -15.62 -2.63 14.92
CA ILE A 25 -16.96 -2.57 14.32
C ILE A 25 -18.02 -2.99 15.33
N GLN A 26 -17.82 -4.12 16.02
CA GLN A 26 -18.75 -4.60 17.05
C GLN A 26 -18.90 -3.58 18.19
N GLY A 27 -17.81 -2.93 18.60
CA GLY A 27 -17.83 -1.89 19.62
C GLY A 27 -18.74 -0.72 19.24
N TYR A 28 -18.58 -0.17 18.04
CA TYR A 28 -19.43 0.93 17.53
C TYR A 28 -20.88 0.50 17.35
N VAL A 29 -21.14 -0.68 16.79
CA VAL A 29 -22.50 -1.21 16.63
C VAL A 29 -23.19 -1.37 17.99
N ASN A 30 -22.51 -1.93 19.00
CA ASN A 30 -23.06 -2.09 20.34
C ASN A 30 -23.33 -0.75 21.03
N MET A 31 -22.46 0.24 20.83
CA MET A 31 -22.63 1.60 21.35
C MET A 31 -23.85 2.27 20.74
N LEU A 32 -24.00 2.20 19.41
CA LEU A 32 -25.15 2.76 18.68
C LEU A 32 -26.46 2.06 19.09
N ASP A 33 -26.46 0.76 19.27
CA ASP A 33 -27.64 0.01 19.68
C ASP A 33 -28.13 0.40 21.08
N ARG A 34 -27.19 0.68 22.01
CA ARG A 34 -27.54 0.99 23.41
C ARG A 34 -28.01 2.44 23.60
N TRP A 35 -27.31 3.43 23.05
CA TRP A 35 -27.60 4.85 23.31
C TRP A 35 -27.08 5.81 22.22
N GLY A 36 -26.03 5.46 21.48
CA GLY A 36 -25.36 6.39 20.56
C GLY A 36 -26.22 6.81 19.37
N LYS A 37 -27.26 6.07 19.02
CA LYS A 37 -28.19 6.42 17.93
C LYS A 37 -29.06 7.64 18.22
N ASP A 38 -29.22 7.99 19.50
CA ASP A 38 -30.03 9.11 19.94
C ASP A 38 -29.23 10.42 19.99
N ASP A 39 -27.91 10.37 19.84
CA ASP A 39 -27.01 11.51 19.78
C ASP A 39 -26.48 11.68 18.34
N PRO A 40 -26.83 12.77 17.63
CA PRO A 40 -26.46 12.98 16.24
C PRO A 40 -24.95 13.05 16.01
N ASP A 41 -24.17 13.61 16.94
CA ASP A 41 -22.72 13.73 16.80
C ASP A 41 -22.05 12.37 16.98
N VAL A 42 -22.46 11.60 17.97
CA VAL A 42 -22.00 10.22 18.20
C VAL A 42 -22.38 9.32 17.04
N LEU A 43 -23.59 9.49 16.49
CA LEU A 43 -24.03 8.72 15.32
C LEU A 43 -23.15 9.03 14.09
N ALA A 44 -22.90 10.31 13.82
CA ALA A 44 -22.07 10.71 12.66
C ALA A 44 -20.63 10.21 12.79
N GLU A 45 -20.02 10.35 13.96
CA GLU A 45 -18.66 9.84 14.23
C GLU A 45 -18.59 8.32 14.11
N SER A 46 -19.58 7.62 14.66
CA SER A 46 -19.64 6.15 14.59
C SER A 46 -19.76 5.65 13.16
N ILE A 47 -20.60 6.29 12.34
CA ILE A 47 -20.74 5.92 10.91
C ILE A 47 -19.43 6.16 10.17
N ALA A 48 -18.74 7.28 10.41
CA ALA A 48 -17.46 7.58 9.79
C ALA A 48 -16.40 6.53 10.17
N SER A 49 -16.33 6.15 11.45
CA SER A 49 -15.42 5.15 11.96
C SER A 49 -15.72 3.75 11.40
N LEU A 50 -16.99 3.35 11.35
CA LEU A 50 -17.42 2.07 10.76
C LEU A 50 -17.07 1.98 9.27
N LYS A 51 -17.21 3.10 8.53
CA LYS A 51 -16.86 3.17 7.13
C LYS A 51 -15.34 2.99 6.94
N ALA A 52 -14.53 3.75 7.69
CA ALA A 52 -13.08 3.64 7.64
C ALA A 52 -12.59 2.22 7.98
N GLU A 53 -13.16 1.58 9.00
CA GLU A 53 -12.80 0.22 9.39
C GLU A 53 -13.21 -0.83 8.35
N SER A 54 -14.36 -0.61 7.68
CA SER A 54 -14.79 -1.48 6.58
C SER A 54 -13.87 -1.37 5.36
N GLU A 55 -13.41 -0.16 5.02
CA GLU A 55 -12.44 0.10 3.95
C GLU A 55 -11.09 -0.56 4.29
N HIS A 56 -10.61 -0.40 5.52
CA HIS A 56 -9.40 -1.07 6.01
C HIS A 56 -9.49 -2.59 5.93
N MET A 57 -10.63 -3.18 6.32
CA MET A 57 -10.85 -4.63 6.19
C MET A 57 -10.82 -5.10 4.73
N GLN A 58 -11.37 -4.32 3.82
CA GLN A 58 -11.33 -4.64 2.39
C GLN A 58 -9.89 -4.68 1.87
N GLU A 59 -9.08 -3.67 2.21
CA GLU A 59 -7.65 -3.62 1.85
C GLU A 59 -6.90 -4.83 2.40
N LEU A 60 -7.13 -5.18 3.66
CA LEU A 60 -6.50 -6.34 4.31
C LEU A 60 -6.86 -7.64 3.59
N VAL A 61 -8.12 -7.84 3.23
CA VAL A 61 -8.55 -9.03 2.47
C VAL A 61 -7.88 -9.10 1.10
N GLU A 62 -7.76 -7.98 0.39
CA GLU A 62 -7.08 -7.92 -0.91
C GLU A 62 -5.59 -8.27 -0.79
N GLN A 63 -4.91 -7.76 0.24
CA GLN A 63 -3.52 -8.10 0.56
C GLN A 63 -3.36 -9.59 0.86
N LEU A 64 -4.23 -10.17 1.68
CA LEU A 64 -4.22 -11.59 2.00
C LEU A 64 -4.44 -12.46 0.77
N LEU A 65 -5.38 -12.10 -0.11
CA LEU A 65 -5.63 -12.80 -1.36
C LEU A 65 -4.44 -12.70 -2.33
N PHE A 66 -3.77 -11.56 -2.38
CA PHE A 66 -2.57 -11.37 -3.18
C PHE A 66 -1.44 -12.29 -2.71
N LEU A 67 -1.17 -12.32 -1.40
CA LEU A 67 -0.17 -13.19 -0.80
C LEU A 67 -0.47 -14.68 -1.03
N ALA A 68 -1.73 -15.08 -0.86
CA ALA A 68 -2.17 -16.47 -1.10
C ALA A 68 -1.98 -16.92 -2.55
N ARG A 69 -2.20 -16.01 -3.53
CA ARG A 69 -1.98 -16.30 -4.96
C ARG A 69 -0.49 -16.41 -5.29
N GLY A 70 0.34 -15.56 -4.69
CA GLY A 70 1.80 -15.59 -4.85
C GLY A 70 2.41 -16.90 -4.36
N ASP A 71 2.00 -17.37 -3.19
CA ASP A 71 2.48 -18.64 -2.59
C ASP A 71 2.07 -19.89 -3.40
N ALA A 72 0.95 -19.82 -4.11
CA ALA A 72 0.50 -20.94 -4.93
C ALA A 72 1.28 -21.06 -6.26
N GLY A 73 2.24 -20.18 -6.56
CA GLY A 73 2.98 -20.17 -7.83
C GLY A 73 2.09 -19.99 -9.07
N ARG A 74 0.84 -19.54 -8.87
CA ARG A 74 -0.18 -19.43 -9.92
C ARG A 74 -0.31 -18.05 -10.54
N THR A 75 0.54 -17.10 -10.14
CA THR A 75 0.51 -15.77 -10.73
C THR A 75 1.10 -15.84 -12.14
N VAL A 76 0.24 -15.90 -13.13
CA VAL A 76 0.63 -15.76 -14.54
C VAL A 76 0.95 -14.29 -14.78
N LEU A 77 2.24 -13.96 -14.87
CA LEU A 77 2.69 -12.59 -15.15
C LEU A 77 2.26 -12.18 -16.57
N ARG A 78 1.52 -11.09 -16.66
CA ARG A 78 1.13 -10.46 -17.93
C ARG A 78 2.12 -9.34 -18.25
N ARG A 79 3.29 -9.72 -18.72
CA ARG A 79 4.35 -8.75 -19.03
C ARG A 79 4.03 -7.95 -20.29
N ALA A 80 4.20 -6.63 -20.20
CA ALA A 80 4.16 -5.70 -21.29
C ALA A 80 5.44 -4.86 -21.31
N HIS A 81 5.85 -4.43 -22.49
CA HIS A 81 6.94 -3.47 -22.65
C HIS A 81 6.44 -2.09 -22.26
N THR A 82 7.02 -1.50 -21.23
CA THR A 82 6.49 -0.31 -20.57
C THR A 82 7.63 0.60 -20.14
N ASN A 83 7.48 1.90 -20.36
CA ASN A 83 8.37 2.90 -19.78
C ASN A 83 8.03 3.08 -18.29
N LEU A 84 8.97 2.76 -17.39
CA LEU A 84 8.75 2.81 -15.95
C LEU A 84 8.66 4.25 -15.42
N ALA A 85 9.32 5.23 -16.05
CA ALA A 85 9.18 6.62 -15.64
C ALA A 85 7.77 7.16 -15.95
N ALA A 86 7.19 6.78 -17.10
CA ALA A 86 5.79 7.09 -17.41
C ALA A 86 4.83 6.44 -16.41
N LEU A 87 5.06 5.16 -16.07
CA LEU A 87 4.26 4.41 -15.10
C LEU A 87 4.29 5.06 -13.70
N VAL A 88 5.47 5.47 -13.25
CA VAL A 88 5.64 6.18 -11.96
C VAL A 88 4.93 7.53 -11.99
N GLY A 89 4.97 8.24 -13.13
CA GLY A 89 4.22 9.48 -13.34
C GLY A 89 2.71 9.29 -13.16
N GLU A 90 2.15 8.24 -13.77
CA GLU A 90 0.73 7.90 -13.61
C GLU A 90 0.37 7.62 -12.14
N VAL A 91 1.19 6.86 -11.41
CA VAL A 91 0.94 6.57 -9.99
C VAL A 91 1.05 7.83 -9.13
N CYS A 92 1.97 8.74 -9.44
CA CYS A 92 2.10 10.03 -8.76
C CYS A 92 0.83 10.89 -8.94
N GLU A 93 0.31 10.99 -10.17
CA GLU A 93 -0.93 11.72 -10.48
C GLU A 93 -2.15 11.08 -9.80
N GLU A 94 -2.29 9.75 -9.88
CA GLU A 94 -3.34 8.99 -9.19
C GLU A 94 -3.32 9.27 -7.68
N SER A 95 -2.13 9.27 -7.05
CA SER A 95 -1.95 9.50 -5.61
C SER A 95 -2.37 10.91 -5.22
N GLN A 96 -2.00 11.93 -6.01
CA GLN A 96 -2.42 13.32 -5.77
C GLN A 96 -3.93 13.53 -5.88
N MET A 97 -4.63 12.76 -6.74
CA MET A 97 -6.09 12.83 -6.86
C MET A 97 -6.81 12.19 -5.67
N ILE A 98 -6.23 11.12 -5.10
CA ILE A 98 -6.85 10.34 -4.02
C ILE A 98 -6.59 10.99 -2.66
N ASP A 99 -5.37 11.47 -2.44
CA ASP A 99 -4.94 12.03 -1.17
C ASP A 99 -4.62 13.52 -1.29
N ALA A 100 -5.49 14.35 -0.71
CA ALA A 100 -5.31 15.79 -0.62
C ALA A 100 -4.46 16.23 0.60
N GLY A 101 -4.10 15.29 1.47
CA GLY A 101 -3.34 15.55 2.70
C GLY A 101 -1.85 15.77 2.46
N HIS A 102 -1.31 15.29 1.35
CA HIS A 102 0.11 15.38 1.01
C HIS A 102 0.34 16.01 -0.36
N THR A 103 1.59 16.39 -0.63
CA THR A 103 2.02 16.88 -1.94
C THR A 103 2.87 15.82 -2.63
N TYR A 104 2.41 15.32 -3.78
CA TYR A 104 3.11 14.30 -4.56
C TYR A 104 3.90 14.96 -5.69
N ARG A 105 5.18 14.59 -5.84
CA ARG A 105 6.05 15.20 -6.85
C ARG A 105 6.99 14.19 -7.50
N LEU A 106 7.28 14.43 -8.78
CA LEU A 106 8.32 13.70 -9.50
C LEU A 106 9.69 14.33 -9.19
N ALA A 107 10.63 13.52 -8.70
CA ALA A 107 12.01 13.90 -8.38
C ALA A 107 12.99 13.39 -9.46
N PHE A 108 12.55 13.32 -10.72
CA PHE A 108 13.37 12.94 -11.86
C PHE A 108 13.07 13.84 -13.06
N ASP A 109 13.98 13.83 -14.06
CA ASP A 109 13.80 14.60 -15.29
C ASP A 109 12.63 14.05 -16.11
N ALA A 110 11.70 14.92 -16.49
CA ALA A 110 10.55 14.55 -17.33
C ALA A 110 10.96 13.92 -18.69
N ALA A 111 12.17 14.16 -19.17
CA ALA A 111 12.70 13.50 -20.36
C ALA A 111 12.77 11.97 -20.23
N LEU A 112 12.86 11.42 -19.01
CA LEU A 112 12.87 9.99 -18.75
C LEU A 112 11.55 9.29 -19.13
N ILE A 113 10.43 10.01 -19.14
CA ILE A 113 9.11 9.49 -19.54
C ILE A 113 9.10 8.95 -20.98
N SER A 114 10.01 9.44 -21.83
CA SER A 114 10.17 8.97 -23.22
C SER A 114 11.54 8.36 -23.49
N ASP A 115 12.34 8.13 -22.44
CA ASP A 115 13.69 7.58 -22.59
C ASP A 115 13.65 6.04 -22.64
N PRO A 116 14.14 5.41 -23.71
CA PRO A 116 14.16 3.96 -23.83
C PRO A 116 14.97 3.25 -22.72
N ARG A 117 15.85 3.96 -22.02
CA ARG A 117 16.57 3.40 -20.86
C ARG A 117 15.66 3.10 -19.68
N CYS A 118 14.46 3.69 -19.67
CA CYS A 118 13.41 3.42 -18.67
C CYS A 118 12.43 2.33 -19.12
N ASP A 119 12.65 1.70 -20.27
CA ASP A 119 11.78 0.64 -20.76
C ASP A 119 12.12 -0.71 -20.14
N ALA A 120 11.09 -1.41 -19.67
CA ALA A 120 11.23 -2.75 -19.11
C ALA A 120 10.02 -3.64 -19.46
N SER A 121 10.25 -4.96 -19.46
CA SER A 121 9.17 -5.95 -19.63
C SER A 121 8.61 -6.35 -18.26
N VAL A 122 7.52 -5.73 -17.86
CA VAL A 122 6.92 -5.86 -16.52
C VAL A 122 5.42 -6.16 -16.58
N ASP A 123 4.88 -6.70 -15.49
CA ASP A 123 3.44 -6.72 -15.26
C ASP A 123 3.03 -5.37 -14.65
N VAL A 124 2.43 -4.53 -15.48
CA VAL A 124 2.05 -3.15 -15.14
C VAL A 124 1.15 -3.10 -13.90
N ALA A 125 0.19 -4.02 -13.80
CA ALA A 125 -0.75 -4.05 -12.67
C ALA A 125 -0.03 -4.34 -11.36
N LEU A 126 0.91 -5.28 -11.37
CA LEU A 126 1.69 -5.64 -10.17
C LEU A 126 2.67 -4.55 -9.76
N VAL A 127 3.32 -3.88 -10.72
CA VAL A 127 4.22 -2.76 -10.41
C VAL A 127 3.43 -1.59 -9.82
N LYS A 128 2.29 -1.22 -10.43
CA LYS A 128 1.41 -0.19 -9.86
C LYS A 128 0.93 -0.54 -8.45
N GLN A 129 0.55 -1.79 -8.23
CA GLN A 129 0.11 -2.27 -6.91
C GLN A 129 1.23 -2.15 -5.87
N ALA A 130 2.46 -2.57 -6.21
CA ALA A 130 3.61 -2.44 -5.32
C ALA A 130 3.90 -0.96 -4.98
N LEU A 131 3.88 -0.08 -5.97
CA LEU A 131 4.08 1.35 -5.76
C LEU A 131 2.99 1.96 -4.88
N ARG A 132 1.72 1.62 -5.10
CA ARG A 132 0.60 2.11 -4.26
C ARG A 132 0.76 1.72 -2.79
N VAL A 133 1.19 0.49 -2.50
CA VAL A 133 1.45 0.04 -1.12
C VAL A 133 2.55 0.88 -0.47
N ILE A 134 3.64 1.15 -1.19
CA ILE A 134 4.74 1.98 -0.67
C ILE A 134 4.27 3.42 -0.44
N VAL A 135 3.52 3.99 -1.38
CA VAL A 135 2.98 5.35 -1.29
C VAL A 135 1.98 5.50 -0.15
N GLN A 136 1.10 4.52 0.05
CA GLN A 136 0.17 4.49 1.18
C GLN A 136 0.92 4.45 2.51
N ASN A 137 2.01 3.67 2.61
CA ASN A 137 2.87 3.68 3.78
C ASN A 137 3.53 5.04 3.99
N ALA A 138 4.09 5.65 2.94
CA ALA A 138 4.67 6.99 3.00
C ALA A 138 3.66 8.02 3.53
N ALA A 139 2.42 8.04 2.99
CA ALA A 139 1.36 8.94 3.43
C ALA A 139 0.91 8.66 4.87
N LYS A 140 0.83 7.39 5.27
CA LYS A 140 0.39 7.00 6.63
C LYS A 140 1.37 7.43 7.72
N TYR A 141 2.67 7.44 7.44
CA TYR A 141 3.71 7.69 8.43
C TYR A 141 4.36 9.07 8.31
N SER A 142 3.86 9.91 7.41
CA SER A 142 4.26 11.31 7.22
C SER A 142 3.21 12.26 7.78
N ASP A 143 3.65 13.43 8.22
CA ASP A 143 2.74 14.48 8.66
C ASP A 143 2.00 15.10 7.46
N ALA A 144 0.75 15.51 7.68
CA ALA A 144 -0.05 16.15 6.64
C ALA A 144 0.66 17.41 6.09
N GLY A 145 0.64 17.57 4.78
CA GLY A 145 1.30 18.68 4.07
C GLY A 145 2.74 18.41 3.68
N THR A 146 3.36 17.31 4.15
CA THR A 146 4.73 16.96 3.74
C THR A 146 4.78 16.41 2.31
N PRO A 147 5.91 16.55 1.61
CA PRO A 147 6.06 16.03 0.26
C PRO A 147 6.38 14.54 0.25
N ILE A 148 5.78 13.81 -0.70
CA ILE A 148 6.15 12.46 -1.08
C ILE A 148 6.71 12.51 -2.49
N SER A 149 7.97 12.09 -2.65
CA SER A 149 8.74 12.26 -3.89
C SER A 149 9.00 10.92 -4.57
N PHE A 150 8.78 10.88 -5.88
CA PHE A 150 9.03 9.70 -6.70
C PHE A 150 10.31 9.89 -7.51
N GLY A 151 11.25 8.96 -7.39
CA GLY A 151 12.48 8.92 -8.16
C GLY A 151 12.48 7.79 -9.19
N VAL A 152 13.13 8.01 -10.32
CA VAL A 152 13.45 6.98 -11.31
C VAL A 152 14.87 7.22 -11.81
N ALA A 153 15.71 6.20 -11.73
CA ALA A 153 17.11 6.25 -12.15
C ALA A 153 17.49 5.00 -12.96
N PRO A 154 17.62 5.10 -14.30
CA PRO A 154 18.13 4.00 -15.11
C PRO A 154 19.64 3.86 -14.95
N ASP A 155 20.12 2.67 -14.60
CA ASP A 155 21.54 2.30 -14.60
C ASP A 155 21.88 1.44 -15.82
N ALA A 156 22.46 2.08 -16.83
CA ALA A 156 22.85 1.39 -18.06
C ALA A 156 24.01 0.39 -17.84
N GLY A 157 24.81 0.58 -16.79
CA GLY A 157 25.93 -0.30 -16.47
C GLY A 157 25.46 -1.61 -15.83
N ALA A 158 24.47 -1.54 -14.95
CA ALA A 158 23.87 -2.68 -14.29
C ALA A 158 22.70 -3.28 -15.08
N GLY A 159 22.14 -2.56 -16.05
CA GLY A 159 20.92 -2.97 -16.78
C GLY A 159 19.68 -2.95 -15.88
N THR A 160 19.65 -2.09 -14.87
CA THR A 160 18.56 -1.93 -13.90
C THR A 160 17.91 -0.56 -14.02
N ILE A 161 16.70 -0.45 -13.50
CA ILE A 161 15.99 0.82 -13.33
C ILE A 161 15.56 0.87 -11.87
N ASP A 162 16.13 1.82 -11.12
CA ASP A 162 15.79 2.04 -9.73
C ASP A 162 14.58 2.97 -9.65
N ILE A 163 13.59 2.57 -8.85
CA ILE A 163 12.42 3.39 -8.52
C ILE A 163 12.47 3.64 -7.01
N SER A 164 12.39 4.91 -6.60
CA SER A 164 12.33 5.31 -5.20
C SER A 164 11.05 6.08 -4.89
N VAL A 165 10.58 5.91 -3.65
CA VAL A 165 9.55 6.75 -3.04
C VAL A 165 10.17 7.27 -1.74
N GLU A 166 10.25 8.58 -1.61
CA GLU A 166 10.83 9.25 -0.45
C GLU A 166 9.76 10.05 0.26
N ASP A 167 9.67 9.89 1.57
CA ASP A 167 8.78 10.60 2.47
C ASP A 167 9.58 11.37 3.55
N GLU A 168 8.92 12.29 4.23
CA GLU A 168 9.46 13.05 5.38
C GLU A 168 8.77 12.59 6.68
N GLY A 169 8.50 11.29 6.82
CA GLY A 169 7.82 10.71 7.96
C GLY A 169 8.73 10.42 9.15
N ILE A 170 8.18 9.68 10.12
CA ILE A 170 8.89 9.32 11.37
C ILE A 170 10.11 8.41 11.13
N GLY A 171 10.24 7.84 9.94
CA GLY A 171 11.28 6.88 9.59
C GLY A 171 11.16 5.55 10.33
N MET A 172 12.15 4.68 10.10
CA MET A 172 12.25 3.38 10.74
C MET A 172 13.58 3.26 11.49
N ASN A 173 13.56 2.64 12.68
CA ASN A 173 14.80 2.27 13.33
C ASN A 173 15.46 1.09 12.59
N GLN A 174 16.72 0.80 12.90
CA GLN A 174 17.49 -0.24 12.20
C GLN A 174 16.88 -1.64 12.34
N GLU A 175 16.26 -1.95 13.47
CA GLU A 175 15.58 -3.21 13.73
C GLU A 175 14.32 -3.35 12.87
N SER A 176 13.45 -2.34 12.89
CA SER A 176 12.24 -2.30 12.05
C SER A 176 12.56 -2.35 10.56
N ALA A 177 13.61 -1.66 10.10
CA ALA A 177 14.04 -1.67 8.72
C ALA A 177 14.53 -3.06 8.26
N ALA A 178 15.18 -3.83 9.16
CA ALA A 178 15.64 -5.19 8.85
C ALA A 178 14.47 -6.17 8.62
N HIS A 179 13.33 -5.91 9.24
CA HIS A 179 12.13 -6.76 9.18
C HIS A 179 11.01 -6.17 8.31
N ALA A 180 11.21 -5.00 7.68
CA ALA A 180 10.17 -4.27 6.93
C ALA A 180 9.55 -5.07 5.76
N PHE A 181 10.24 -6.11 5.27
CA PHE A 181 9.75 -7.01 4.23
C PHE A 181 9.25 -8.35 4.78
N GLU A 182 9.24 -8.54 6.09
CA GLU A 182 8.64 -9.71 6.70
C GLU A 182 7.12 -9.54 6.77
N ARG A 183 6.40 -10.66 6.64
CA ARG A 183 4.94 -10.63 6.70
C ARG A 183 4.48 -10.33 8.12
N PHE A 184 3.57 -9.39 8.27
CA PHE A 184 2.94 -9.07 9.56
C PHE A 184 3.93 -8.55 10.63
N TYR A 185 4.95 -7.84 10.20
CA TYR A 185 5.86 -7.14 11.11
C TYR A 185 5.36 -5.71 11.41
#